data_b2c74a6749735b370cb9e34e19907535
#
_entry.id   b2c74a6749735b370cb9e34e19907535
#
_cell.length_a   1.000
_cell.length_b   1.000
_cell.length_c   1.000
_cell.angle_alpha   90.00
_cell.angle_beta   90.00
_cell.angle_gamma   90.00
#
_symmetry.space_group_name_H-M   'P 1'
#
loop_
_entity.id
_entity.type
_entity.pdbx_description
1 polymer ?
#
loop_
_entity_poly.entity_id
_entity_poly.type
_entity_poly.pdbx_seq_one_letter_code
_entity_poly.pdbx_strand_id
1 'polypeptide(L)'
;MTAEYLLHREMEHVFAALTPANRLVCRVCVSTGLRVGDVVQLRTEQLAPQFWITEQKTGKRRRVNLSGPLLRQLKAQAGRVWVFESTRGPDKHRTRQTVWRDVKRAAKAFRLPQNVTVHSLRKVFAVDALGKAKGNLGKV
;
A
#
# COMPACT_ATOMS: atom_id res chain seq x y z
N MET A 1 19.52 -0.35 8.47
CA MET A 1 19.64 -0.15 7.01
C MET A 1 18.35 0.39 6.47
N THR A 2 18.43 1.46 5.70
CA THR A 2 17.25 2.05 5.08
C THR A 2 16.79 1.21 3.89
N ALA A 3 15.49 1.22 3.63
CA ALA A 3 14.94 0.53 2.47
C ALA A 3 15.45 1.19 1.19
N GLU A 4 15.78 0.38 0.20
CA GLU A 4 16.26 0.86 -1.07
C GLU A 4 15.10 1.19 -2.01
N TYR A 5 15.34 2.13 -2.91
CA TYR A 5 14.39 2.52 -3.93
C TYR A 5 14.17 1.40 -4.95
N LEU A 6 12.92 1.19 -5.32
CA LEU A 6 12.53 0.24 -6.36
C LEU A 6 12.22 0.99 -7.65
N LEU A 7 12.71 0.48 -8.76
CA LEU A 7 12.25 0.92 -10.07
C LEU A 7 10.80 0.46 -10.26
N HIS A 8 10.02 1.26 -10.98
CA HIS A 8 8.60 0.97 -11.21
C HIS A 8 8.38 -0.44 -11.76
N ARG A 9 9.22 -0.86 -12.70
CA ARG A 9 9.18 -2.18 -13.31
C ARG A 9 9.42 -3.29 -12.27
N GLU A 10 10.40 -3.08 -11.38
CA GLU A 10 10.72 -4.04 -10.33
C GLU A 10 9.57 -4.16 -9.33
N MET A 11 8.94 -3.05 -8.98
CA MET A 11 7.78 -3.01 -8.12
C MET A 11 6.64 -3.84 -8.71
N GLU A 12 6.37 -3.72 -10.01
CA GLU A 12 5.31 -4.50 -10.66
C GLU A 12 5.61 -6.00 -10.62
N HIS A 13 6.88 -6.39 -10.78
CA HIS A 13 7.28 -7.79 -10.65
C HIS A 13 7.03 -8.32 -9.24
N VAL A 14 7.39 -7.55 -8.22
CA VAL A 14 7.14 -7.92 -6.83
C VAL A 14 5.63 -8.09 -6.60
N PHE A 15 4.83 -7.11 -7.05
CA PHE A 15 3.38 -7.14 -6.89
C PHE A 15 2.75 -8.37 -7.52
N ALA A 16 3.23 -8.77 -8.70
CA ALA A 16 2.69 -9.93 -9.41
C ALA A 16 2.87 -11.23 -8.61
N ALA A 17 3.89 -11.30 -7.76
CA ALA A 17 4.18 -12.49 -6.95
C ALA A 17 3.50 -12.47 -5.59
N LEU A 18 2.85 -11.36 -5.21
CA LEU A 18 2.15 -11.27 -3.93
C LEU A 18 0.80 -11.96 -3.97
N THR A 19 0.31 -12.40 -2.81
CA THR A 19 -1.08 -12.82 -2.71
C THR A 19 -2.00 -11.64 -3.01
N PRO A 20 -3.22 -11.88 -3.52
CA PRO A 20 -4.09 -10.77 -3.95
C PRO A 20 -4.35 -9.72 -2.87
N ALA A 21 -4.60 -10.13 -1.64
CA ALA A 21 -4.86 -9.18 -0.55
C ALA A 21 -3.63 -8.32 -0.24
N ASN A 22 -2.46 -8.94 -0.14
CA ASN A 22 -1.21 -8.21 0.14
C ASN A 22 -0.86 -7.29 -1.02
N ARG A 23 -1.13 -7.71 -2.25
CA ARG A 23 -0.95 -6.87 -3.43
C ARG A 23 -1.79 -5.60 -3.32
N LEU A 24 -3.05 -5.73 -2.94
CA LEU A 24 -3.92 -4.56 -2.75
C LEU A 24 -3.43 -3.64 -1.65
N VAL A 25 -2.97 -4.18 -0.52
CA VAL A 25 -2.37 -3.38 0.53
C VAL A 25 -1.24 -2.52 -0.03
N CYS A 26 -0.34 -3.14 -0.80
CA CYS A 26 0.80 -2.44 -1.39
C CYS A 26 0.35 -1.39 -2.41
N ARG A 27 -0.66 -1.68 -3.22
CA ARG A 27 -1.18 -0.71 -4.18
C ARG A 27 -1.77 0.51 -3.48
N VAL A 28 -2.46 0.33 -2.36
CA VAL A 28 -2.96 1.45 -1.57
C VAL A 28 -1.80 2.28 -1.02
N CYS A 29 -0.75 1.63 -0.51
CA CYS A 29 0.43 2.34 -0.01
C CYS A 29 1.07 3.20 -1.09
N VAL A 30 1.27 2.65 -2.30
CA VAL A 30 1.88 3.38 -3.42
C VAL A 30 0.98 4.52 -3.89
N SER A 31 -0.32 4.28 -3.91
CA SER A 31 -1.31 5.23 -4.42
C SER A 31 -1.55 6.41 -3.45
N THR A 32 -1.44 6.19 -2.15
CA THR A 32 -1.81 7.17 -1.13
C THR A 32 -0.64 7.67 -0.30
N GLY A 33 0.47 6.96 -0.28
CA GLY A 33 1.60 7.25 0.61
C GLY A 33 1.38 6.84 2.06
N LEU A 34 0.31 6.13 2.35
CA LEU A 34 0.04 5.63 3.71
C LEU A 34 1.02 4.54 4.10
N ARG A 35 1.26 4.43 5.41
CA ARG A 35 2.04 3.31 5.96
C ARG A 35 1.20 2.04 5.93
N VAL A 36 1.88 0.90 5.79
CA VAL A 36 1.21 -0.41 5.77
C VAL A 36 0.35 -0.60 7.02
N GLY A 37 0.86 -0.19 8.20
CA GLY A 37 0.11 -0.31 9.45
C GLY A 37 -1.24 0.42 9.41
N ASP A 38 -1.29 1.57 8.77
CA ASP A 38 -2.53 2.33 8.63
C ASP A 38 -3.48 1.68 7.61
N VAL A 39 -2.93 1.17 6.52
CA VAL A 39 -3.73 0.52 5.46
C VAL A 39 -4.41 -0.75 5.96
N VAL A 40 -3.67 -1.61 6.68
CA VAL A 40 -4.25 -2.88 7.17
C VAL A 40 -5.32 -2.68 8.23
N GLN A 41 -5.42 -1.50 8.81
CA GLN A 41 -6.43 -1.18 9.81
C GLN A 41 -7.62 -0.40 9.24
N LEU A 42 -7.71 -0.25 7.94
CA LEU A 42 -8.88 0.36 7.32
C LEU A 42 -10.12 -0.50 7.56
N ARG A 43 -11.20 0.18 7.91
CA ARG A 43 -12.49 -0.48 8.10
C ARG A 43 -13.31 -0.39 6.83
N THR A 44 -14.06 -1.43 6.55
CA THR A 44 -14.91 -1.50 5.36
C THR A 44 -15.88 -0.32 5.29
N GLU A 45 -16.39 0.13 6.44
CA GLU A 45 -17.30 1.27 6.52
C GLU A 45 -16.68 2.59 6.10
N GLN A 46 -15.33 2.69 6.10
CA GLN A 46 -14.62 3.92 5.72
C GLN A 46 -14.45 4.06 4.21
N LEU A 47 -14.64 3.00 3.45
CA LEU A 47 -14.36 3.00 2.00
C LEU A 47 -15.25 3.98 1.25
N ALA A 48 -14.61 4.96 0.64
CA ALA A 48 -15.23 6.02 -0.14
C ALA A 48 -14.17 6.60 -1.07
N PRO A 49 -14.55 7.37 -2.10
CA PRO A 49 -13.55 8.03 -2.97
C PRO A 49 -12.62 8.95 -2.19
N GLN A 50 -13.12 9.57 -1.13
CA GLN A 50 -12.34 10.42 -0.22
C GLN A 50 -12.77 10.16 1.20
N PHE A 51 -11.81 10.02 2.10
CA PHE A 51 -12.10 9.86 3.52
C PHE A 51 -10.90 10.27 4.36
N TRP A 52 -11.10 10.40 5.67
CA TRP A 52 -10.05 10.80 6.60
C TRP A 52 -9.64 9.62 7.46
N ILE A 53 -8.36 9.55 7.75
CA ILE A 53 -7.83 8.61 8.75
C ILE A 53 -6.99 9.38 9.76
N THR A 54 -6.73 8.75 10.90
CA THR A 54 -5.75 9.23 11.88
C THR A 54 -4.55 8.29 11.81
N GLU A 55 -3.39 8.83 11.46
CA GLU A 55 -2.17 8.03 11.38
C GLU A 55 -1.77 7.57 12.78
N GLN A 56 -1.50 6.27 12.94
CA GLN A 56 -1.17 5.71 14.25
C GLN A 56 0.14 6.23 14.80
N LYS A 57 1.14 6.34 13.95
CA LYS A 57 2.48 6.72 14.39
C LYS A 57 2.56 8.18 14.80
N THR A 58 1.87 9.08 14.09
CA THR A 58 1.98 10.52 14.29
C THR A 58 0.78 11.14 14.99
N GLY A 59 -0.36 10.46 14.98
CA GLY A 59 -1.64 11.00 15.47
C GLY A 59 -2.25 12.06 14.57
N LYS A 60 -1.64 12.33 13.42
CA LYS A 60 -2.13 13.35 12.49
C LYS A 60 -3.29 12.80 11.67
N ARG A 61 -4.26 13.67 11.40
CA ARG A 61 -5.34 13.35 10.47
C ARG A 61 -4.83 13.52 9.04
N ARG A 62 -5.23 12.61 8.19
CA ARG A 62 -4.81 12.61 6.79
C ARG A 62 -5.99 12.28 5.89
N ARG A 63 -6.14 13.05 4.83
CA ARG A 63 -7.14 12.79 3.81
C ARG A 63 -6.63 11.78 2.81
N VAL A 64 -7.46 10.78 2.53
CA VAL A 64 -7.14 9.70 1.58
C VAL A 64 -8.04 9.83 0.37
N ASN A 65 -7.44 9.78 -0.82
CA ASN A 65 -8.16 9.78 -2.09
C ASN A 65 -7.90 8.47 -2.79
N LEU A 66 -8.96 7.77 -3.19
CA LEU A 66 -8.87 6.50 -3.90
C LEU A 66 -9.42 6.66 -5.31
N SER A 67 -8.71 6.11 -6.31
CA SER A 67 -9.24 6.05 -7.66
C SER A 67 -10.45 5.10 -7.70
N GLY A 68 -11.34 5.31 -8.68
CA GLY A 68 -12.50 4.46 -8.85
C GLY A 68 -12.16 2.98 -8.97
N PRO A 69 -11.20 2.60 -9.85
CA PRO A 69 -10.79 1.20 -9.97
C PRO A 69 -10.26 0.61 -8.68
N LEU A 70 -9.41 1.34 -7.96
CA LEU A 70 -8.84 0.85 -6.70
C LEU A 70 -9.94 0.68 -5.64
N LEU A 71 -10.84 1.65 -5.54
CA LEU A 71 -11.97 1.57 -4.61
C LEU A 71 -12.84 0.33 -4.88
N ARG A 72 -13.13 0.06 -6.15
CA ARG A 72 -13.90 -1.13 -6.53
C ARG A 72 -13.20 -2.42 -6.14
N GLN A 73 -11.88 -2.49 -6.36
CA GLN A 73 -11.09 -3.67 -5.97
C GLN A 73 -11.11 -3.88 -4.46
N LEU A 74 -10.98 -2.79 -3.70
CA LEU A 74 -11.02 -2.87 -2.24
C LEU A 74 -12.39 -3.36 -1.75
N LYS A 75 -13.47 -2.81 -2.28
CA LYS A 75 -14.82 -3.20 -1.91
C LYS A 75 -15.11 -4.66 -2.26
N ALA A 76 -14.60 -5.13 -3.40
CA ALA A 76 -14.85 -6.49 -3.87
C ALA A 76 -14.30 -7.56 -2.93
N GLN A 77 -13.21 -7.28 -2.23
CA GLN A 77 -12.56 -8.24 -1.35
C GLN A 77 -12.70 -7.89 0.14
N ALA A 78 -13.28 -6.73 0.48
CA ALA A 78 -13.40 -6.28 1.85
C ALA A 78 -14.22 -7.24 2.70
N GLY A 79 -13.79 -7.44 3.94
CA GLY A 79 -14.55 -8.20 4.92
C GLY A 79 -15.68 -7.37 5.50
N ARG A 80 -16.39 -7.95 6.45
CA ARG A 80 -17.55 -7.30 7.07
C ARG A 80 -17.14 -6.08 7.89
N VAL A 81 -16.03 -6.16 8.62
CA VAL A 81 -15.54 -5.10 9.48
C VAL A 81 -14.25 -4.49 8.92
N TRP A 82 -13.30 -5.34 8.54
CA TRP A 82 -11.99 -4.92 8.08
C TRP A 82 -11.87 -5.08 6.58
N VAL A 83 -11.30 -4.08 5.92
CA VAL A 83 -11.01 -4.17 4.47
C VAL A 83 -10.07 -5.34 4.20
N PHE A 84 -9.05 -5.50 5.06
CA PHE A 84 -8.07 -6.57 4.94
C PHE A 84 -8.16 -7.47 6.16
N GLU A 85 -8.94 -8.54 6.04
CA GLU A 85 -9.10 -9.49 7.14
C GLU A 85 -7.82 -10.27 7.39
N SER A 86 -7.64 -10.67 8.65
CA SER A 86 -6.54 -11.55 9.03
C SER A 86 -6.73 -12.93 8.42
N THR A 87 -5.60 -13.61 8.14
CA THR A 87 -5.63 -15.01 7.74
C THR A 87 -6.15 -15.92 8.86
N ARG A 88 -6.23 -15.41 10.10
CA ARG A 88 -6.67 -16.16 11.29
C ARG A 88 -8.15 -15.99 11.60
N GLY A 89 -8.84 -15.09 10.94
CA GLY A 89 -10.27 -14.89 11.18
C GLY A 89 -10.76 -13.51 10.76
N PRO A 90 -12.10 -13.39 10.55
CA PRO A 90 -12.69 -12.17 10.02
C PRO A 90 -12.87 -11.07 11.08
N ASP A 91 -12.69 -11.36 12.35
CA ASP A 91 -12.80 -10.40 13.45
C ASP A 91 -11.52 -9.62 13.70
N LYS A 92 -10.44 -9.94 12.99
CA LYS A 92 -9.14 -9.29 13.12
C LYS A 92 -8.69 -8.75 11.78
N HIS A 93 -7.96 -7.62 11.80
CA HIS A 93 -7.37 -7.09 10.59
C HIS A 93 -6.04 -7.80 10.30
N ARG A 94 -5.62 -7.76 9.04
CA ARG A 94 -4.32 -8.26 8.60
C ARG A 94 -3.20 -7.48 9.28
N THR A 95 -2.08 -8.12 9.55
CA THR A 95 -0.94 -7.46 10.19
C THR A 95 0.08 -6.99 9.14
N ARG A 96 0.84 -5.95 9.49
CA ARG A 96 1.92 -5.46 8.63
C ARG A 96 3.01 -6.52 8.45
N GLN A 97 3.22 -7.37 9.46
CA GLN A 97 4.20 -8.45 9.41
C GLN A 97 3.87 -9.47 8.32
N THR A 98 2.59 -9.79 8.16
CA THR A 98 2.13 -10.71 7.11
C THR A 98 2.42 -10.13 5.73
N VAL A 99 2.14 -8.84 5.54
CA VAL A 99 2.43 -8.15 4.27
C VAL A 99 3.93 -8.10 4.03
N TRP A 100 4.69 -7.74 5.04
CA TRP A 100 6.16 -7.61 4.93
C TRP A 100 6.81 -8.94 4.53
N ARG A 101 6.40 -10.04 5.16
CA ARG A 101 6.94 -11.37 4.83
C ARG A 101 6.69 -11.73 3.37
N ASP A 102 5.51 -11.41 2.88
CA ASP A 102 5.15 -11.70 1.49
C ASP A 102 5.98 -10.86 0.53
N VAL A 103 6.16 -9.57 0.83
CA VAL A 103 7.00 -8.67 0.02
C VAL A 103 8.43 -9.18 -0.03
N LYS A 104 9.00 -9.57 1.10
CA LYS A 104 10.36 -10.10 1.17
C LYS A 104 10.49 -11.40 0.37
N ARG A 105 9.51 -12.28 0.48
CA ARG A 105 9.48 -13.53 -0.29
C ARG A 105 9.44 -13.25 -1.79
N ALA A 106 8.59 -12.33 -2.21
CA ALA A 106 8.45 -11.97 -3.62
C ALA A 106 9.74 -11.36 -4.18
N ALA A 107 10.35 -10.44 -3.43
CA ALA A 107 11.60 -9.81 -3.84
C ALA A 107 12.71 -10.83 -3.99
N LYS A 108 12.80 -11.79 -3.06
CA LYS A 108 13.79 -12.86 -3.12
C LYS A 108 13.55 -13.78 -4.33
N ALA A 109 12.28 -14.07 -4.63
CA ALA A 109 11.91 -14.91 -5.78
C ALA A 109 12.37 -14.29 -7.11
N PHE A 110 12.36 -12.97 -7.21
CA PHE A 110 12.83 -12.24 -8.39
C PHE A 110 14.32 -11.88 -8.32
N ARG A 111 15.01 -12.32 -7.27
CA ARG A 111 16.45 -12.10 -7.08
C ARG A 111 16.84 -10.63 -7.22
N LEU A 112 16.01 -9.75 -6.67
CA LEU A 112 16.32 -8.32 -6.69
C LEU A 112 17.52 -8.03 -5.80
N PRO A 113 18.49 -7.24 -6.27
CA PRO A 113 19.66 -6.91 -5.48
C PRO A 113 19.36 -5.92 -4.34
N GLN A 114 18.27 -5.18 -4.46
CA GLN A 114 17.90 -4.18 -3.46
C GLN A 114 17.32 -4.84 -2.22
N ASN A 115 17.53 -4.18 -1.07
CA ASN A 115 16.87 -4.57 0.17
C ASN A 115 15.43 -4.06 0.17
N VAL A 116 14.53 -4.86 -0.40
CA VAL A 116 13.14 -4.47 -0.58
C VAL A 116 12.35 -4.68 0.71
N THR A 117 11.66 -3.65 1.15
CA THR A 117 10.76 -3.67 2.29
C THR A 117 9.48 -2.92 1.95
N VAL A 118 8.50 -2.96 2.86
CA VAL A 118 7.27 -2.18 2.71
C VAL A 118 7.56 -0.67 2.65
N HIS A 119 8.67 -0.23 3.24
CA HIS A 119 9.08 1.18 3.15
C HIS A 119 9.55 1.58 1.75
N SER A 120 10.01 0.63 0.95
CA SER A 120 10.38 0.87 -0.44
C SER A 120 9.17 1.35 -1.25
N LEU A 121 7.97 0.89 -0.91
CA LEU A 121 6.73 1.29 -1.58
C LEU A 121 6.42 2.77 -1.35
N ARG A 122 6.69 3.27 -0.15
CA ARG A 122 6.50 4.70 0.16
C ARG A 122 7.49 5.56 -0.61
N LYS A 123 8.71 5.07 -0.80
CA LYS A 123 9.71 5.77 -1.62
C LYS A 123 9.25 5.86 -3.08
N VAL A 124 8.66 4.80 -3.62
CA VAL A 124 8.12 4.82 -4.97
C VAL A 124 7.01 5.86 -5.08
N PHE A 125 6.09 5.89 -4.11
CA PHE A 125 5.04 6.90 -4.07
C PHE A 125 5.61 8.32 -4.07
N ALA A 126 6.60 8.58 -3.22
CA ALA A 126 7.20 9.91 -3.11
C ALA A 126 7.85 10.34 -4.42
N VAL A 127 8.55 9.43 -5.10
CA VAL A 127 9.20 9.71 -6.39
C VAL A 127 8.15 9.98 -7.47
N ASP A 128 7.10 9.17 -7.54
CA ASP A 128 6.02 9.35 -8.51
C ASP A 128 5.30 10.68 -8.29
N ALA A 129 4.99 11.00 -7.03
CA ALA A 129 4.35 12.27 -6.69
C ALA A 129 5.21 13.47 -7.07
N LEU A 130 6.52 13.38 -6.80
CA LEU A 130 7.46 14.44 -7.15
C LEU A 130 7.57 14.60 -8.67
N GLY A 131 7.61 13.48 -9.40
CA GLY A 131 7.63 13.51 -10.86
C GLY A 131 6.39 14.16 -11.44
N LYS A 132 5.22 13.85 -10.90
CA LYS A 132 3.96 14.47 -11.31
C LYS A 132 3.95 15.97 -11.01
N ALA A 133 4.44 16.38 -9.84
CA ALA A 133 4.54 17.78 -9.46
C ALA A 133 5.45 18.53 -10.42
N LYS A 134 6.61 17.97 -10.76
CA LYS A 134 7.54 18.58 -11.73
C LYS A 134 6.90 18.69 -13.11
N GLY A 135 6.17 17.66 -13.54
CA GLY A 135 5.45 17.70 -14.80
C GLY A 135 4.40 18.80 -14.82
N ASN A 136 3.65 18.96 -13.74
CA ASN A 136 2.66 20.01 -13.62
C ASN A 136 3.29 21.41 -13.63
N LEU A 137 4.41 21.58 -12.93
CA LEU A 137 5.15 22.84 -12.92
C LEU A 137 5.66 23.17 -14.33
N GLY A 138 6.10 22.18 -15.08
CA GLY A 138 6.53 22.39 -16.46
C GLY A 138 5.41 22.78 -17.39
N LYS A 139 4.16 22.53 -17.03
CA LYS A 139 2.99 22.92 -17.82
C LYS A 139 2.47 24.32 -17.49
N VAL A 140 2.93 24.85 -16.39
CA VAL A 140 2.59 26.20 -15.96
C VAL A 140 3.58 27.21 -16.54
#